data_2c23ebf5fd6e09f2b1714f88dbb6f026
#
_entry.id   2c23ebf5fd6e09f2b1714f88dbb6f026
#
_cell.length_a   1.000
_cell.length_b   1.000
_cell.length_c   1.000
_cell.angle_alpha   90.00
_cell.angle_beta   90.00
_cell.angle_gamma   90.00
#
_symmetry.space_group_name_H-M   'P 1'
#
loop_
_entity.id
_entity.type
_entity.pdbx_description
1 polymer ?
#
loop_
_entity_poly.entity_id
_entity_poly.type
_entity_poly.pdbx_seq_one_letter_code
_entity_poly.pdbx_strand_id
1 'polypeptide(L)'
;LSPWIGMLAGGALSALFALIIGYLSVRLRGPFFTLATIALAEVLQILAIYWRGLTGGGSGLLVPFTPGVAAFMFESKRTYAYVGLGFLLATLAVVHLIERSRVGYYLVAIREEEDAARALGVRVLRLKLLAIVISAFFTSLIGTFYAQYTLWVEPPYAFSLELSIQFALMVIIGGLGTWVGPLLGAALITPLNTFLRAWLGAAASGLYLVFYGLVLVLVVLFMRQGIAVETRLAFRRWVTLRGRLARG
;
A
#
# COMPACT_ATOMS: atom_id res chain seq x y z
N LEU A 1 -6.83 -10.97 -24.77
CA LEU A 1 -5.58 -11.18 -24.00
C LEU A 1 -5.93 -11.80 -22.65
N SER A 2 -5.16 -12.79 -22.19
CA SER A 2 -5.42 -13.36 -20.88
C SER A 2 -5.11 -12.32 -19.81
N PRO A 3 -5.90 -12.22 -18.71
CA PRO A 3 -5.66 -11.27 -17.63
C PRO A 3 -4.28 -11.40 -16.97
N TRP A 4 -3.69 -12.59 -17.02
CA TRP A 4 -2.32 -12.84 -16.56
C TRP A 4 -1.26 -12.04 -17.34
N ILE A 5 -1.40 -12.01 -18.67
CA ILE A 5 -0.52 -11.20 -19.53
C ILE A 5 -0.82 -9.71 -19.29
N GLY A 6 -2.10 -9.35 -19.18
CA GLY A 6 -2.53 -7.99 -18.85
C GLY A 6 -1.97 -7.49 -17.52
N MET A 7 -1.93 -8.36 -16.50
CA MET A 7 -1.37 -8.07 -15.19
C MET A 7 0.14 -7.75 -15.25
N LEU A 8 0.92 -8.56 -15.99
CA LEU A 8 2.35 -8.31 -16.17
C LEU A 8 2.62 -7.08 -17.03
N ALA A 9 1.86 -6.89 -18.11
CA ALA A 9 1.95 -5.70 -18.96
C ALA A 9 1.56 -4.42 -18.18
N GLY A 10 0.50 -4.48 -17.39
CA GLY A 10 0.09 -3.41 -16.48
C GLY A 10 1.15 -3.10 -15.43
N GLY A 11 1.78 -4.14 -14.86
CA GLY A 11 2.91 -4.00 -13.94
C GLY A 11 4.11 -3.29 -14.58
N ALA A 12 4.48 -3.68 -15.81
CA ALA A 12 5.57 -3.05 -16.55
C ALA A 12 5.25 -1.59 -16.90
N LEU A 13 4.01 -1.31 -17.34
CA LEU A 13 3.55 0.04 -17.64
C LEU A 13 3.54 0.92 -16.37
N SER A 14 3.03 0.40 -15.25
CA SER A 14 3.04 1.09 -13.96
C SER A 14 4.46 1.39 -13.49
N ALA A 15 5.39 0.45 -13.64
CA ALA A 15 6.80 0.64 -13.34
C ALA A 15 7.43 1.75 -14.20
N LEU A 16 7.06 1.83 -15.49
CA LEU A 16 7.52 2.90 -16.40
C LEU A 16 6.99 4.26 -15.96
N PHE A 17 5.69 4.38 -15.66
CA PHE A 17 5.11 5.62 -15.13
C PHE A 17 5.74 6.00 -13.79
N ALA A 18 5.96 5.04 -12.90
CA ALA A 18 6.61 5.25 -11.63
C ALA A 18 8.05 5.76 -11.78
N LEU A 19 8.77 5.30 -12.80
CA LEU A 19 10.12 5.80 -13.11
C LEU A 19 10.09 7.25 -13.57
N ILE A 20 9.15 7.62 -14.46
CA ILE A 20 9.00 9.00 -14.97
C ILE A 20 8.60 9.94 -13.84
N ILE A 21 7.50 9.62 -13.14
CA ILE A 21 6.94 10.43 -12.05
C ILE A 21 7.93 10.50 -10.88
N GLY A 22 8.52 9.36 -10.53
CA GLY A 22 9.51 9.26 -9.47
C GLY A 22 10.75 10.09 -9.78
N TYR A 23 11.26 10.08 -11.02
CA TYR A 23 12.41 10.88 -11.41
C TYR A 23 12.17 12.39 -11.28
N LEU A 24 10.96 12.85 -11.66
CA LEU A 24 10.57 14.25 -11.46
C LEU A 24 10.43 14.60 -9.98
N SER A 25 9.74 13.75 -9.23
CA SER A 25 9.34 14.04 -7.85
C SER A 25 10.48 13.88 -6.85
N VAL A 26 11.35 12.88 -7.00
CA VAL A 26 12.46 12.60 -6.05
C VAL A 26 13.51 13.73 -6.00
N ARG A 27 13.53 14.63 -6.99
CA ARG A 27 14.35 15.85 -6.96
C ARG A 27 13.83 16.89 -5.98
N LEU A 28 12.55 16.81 -5.62
CA LEU A 28 11.91 17.69 -4.64
C LEU A 28 12.13 17.14 -3.23
N ARG A 29 12.31 18.03 -2.26
CA ARG A 29 12.54 17.66 -0.86
C ARG A 29 11.33 18.03 0.01
N GLY A 30 11.06 17.21 1.02
CA GLY A 30 10.05 17.48 2.03
C GLY A 30 8.63 17.62 1.45
N PRO A 31 7.85 18.63 1.87
CA PRO A 31 6.45 18.81 1.48
C PRO A 31 6.23 18.96 -0.02
N PHE A 32 7.21 19.51 -0.75
CA PHE A 32 7.13 19.70 -2.20
C PHE A 32 7.07 18.36 -2.97
N PHE A 33 7.73 17.32 -2.46
CA PHE A 33 7.59 15.97 -3.02
C PHE A 33 6.15 15.47 -2.93
N THR A 34 5.52 15.62 -1.77
CA THR A 34 4.14 15.18 -1.53
C THR A 34 3.15 15.96 -2.40
N LEU A 35 3.28 17.29 -2.45
CA LEU A 35 2.41 18.13 -3.30
C LEU A 35 2.54 17.78 -4.77
N ALA A 36 3.76 17.58 -5.28
CA ALA A 36 3.99 17.22 -6.67
C ALA A 36 3.39 15.84 -7.01
N THR A 37 3.53 14.85 -6.14
CA THR A 37 2.97 13.50 -6.37
C THR A 37 1.44 13.50 -6.34
N ILE A 38 0.83 14.29 -5.44
CA ILE A 38 -0.63 14.48 -5.41
C ILE A 38 -1.10 15.17 -6.71
N ALA A 39 -0.46 16.27 -7.10
CA ALA A 39 -0.82 16.98 -8.34
C ALA A 39 -0.71 16.09 -9.59
N LEU A 40 0.34 15.26 -9.67
CA LEU A 40 0.51 14.30 -10.77
C LEU A 40 -0.57 13.21 -10.76
N ALA A 41 -0.96 12.73 -9.58
CA ALA A 41 -2.06 11.76 -9.45
C ALA A 41 -3.39 12.36 -9.92
N GLU A 42 -3.69 13.61 -9.55
CA GLU A 42 -4.88 14.35 -10.02
C GLU A 42 -4.87 14.55 -11.54
N VAL A 43 -3.72 14.92 -12.13
CA VAL A 43 -3.60 15.03 -13.59
C VAL A 43 -3.90 13.70 -14.27
N LEU A 44 -3.37 12.59 -13.75
CA LEU A 44 -3.64 11.25 -14.31
C LEU A 44 -5.10 10.85 -14.14
N GLN A 45 -5.72 11.19 -13.01
CA GLN A 45 -7.16 10.98 -12.80
C GLN A 45 -8.01 11.73 -13.83
N ILE A 46 -7.73 13.02 -14.03
CA ILE A 46 -8.43 13.85 -15.02
C ILE A 46 -8.25 13.29 -16.43
N LEU A 47 -7.02 12.90 -16.80
CA LEU A 47 -6.74 12.27 -18.09
C LEU A 47 -7.52 10.96 -18.25
N ALA A 48 -7.57 10.13 -17.20
CA ALA A 48 -8.33 8.89 -17.23
C ALA A 48 -9.84 9.14 -17.38
N ILE A 49 -10.40 10.13 -16.70
CA ILE A 49 -11.82 10.49 -16.82
C ILE A 49 -12.12 11.05 -18.22
N TYR A 50 -11.22 11.84 -18.79
CA TYR A 50 -11.41 12.43 -20.11
C TYR A 50 -11.32 11.39 -21.23
N TRP A 51 -10.48 10.38 -21.09
CA TRP A 51 -10.21 9.38 -22.14
C TRP A 51 -11.24 8.25 -22.15
N ARG A 52 -12.50 8.61 -22.42
CA ARG A 52 -13.66 7.70 -22.33
C ARG A 52 -13.50 6.42 -23.16
N GLY A 53 -12.85 6.49 -24.33
CA GLY A 53 -12.65 5.33 -25.20
C GLY A 53 -11.74 4.23 -24.63
N LEU A 54 -10.85 4.57 -23.68
CA LEU A 54 -9.92 3.63 -23.07
C LEU A 54 -10.34 3.20 -21.66
N THR A 55 -10.85 4.13 -20.86
CA THR A 55 -11.10 3.95 -19.43
C THR A 55 -12.58 3.87 -19.05
N GLY A 56 -13.49 4.07 -20.02
CA GLY A 56 -14.91 4.24 -19.73
C GLY A 56 -15.25 5.61 -19.11
N GLY A 57 -14.25 6.48 -18.90
CA GLY A 57 -14.43 7.81 -18.29
C GLY A 57 -14.88 7.72 -16.82
N GLY A 58 -15.73 8.64 -16.40
CA GLY A 58 -16.27 8.67 -15.05
C GLY A 58 -17.19 7.49 -14.67
N SER A 59 -17.76 6.80 -15.67
CA SER A 59 -18.61 5.62 -15.46
C SER A 59 -17.82 4.34 -15.21
N GLY A 60 -16.51 4.35 -15.51
CA GLY A 60 -15.63 3.20 -15.35
C GLY A 60 -15.83 2.10 -16.40
N LEU A 61 -15.11 1.01 -16.18
CA LEU A 61 -15.15 -0.19 -17.02
C LEU A 61 -15.74 -1.35 -16.24
N LEU A 62 -16.74 -2.01 -16.86
CA LEU A 62 -17.28 -3.26 -16.37
C LEU A 62 -16.51 -4.42 -17.00
N VAL A 63 -15.99 -5.29 -16.17
CA VAL A 63 -15.27 -6.50 -16.63
C VAL A 63 -16.31 -7.62 -16.76
N PRO A 64 -16.55 -8.16 -17.99
CA PRO A 64 -17.51 -9.23 -18.17
C PRO A 64 -17.05 -10.49 -17.43
N PHE A 65 -17.95 -11.08 -16.65
CA PHE A 65 -17.66 -12.28 -15.90
C PHE A 65 -17.58 -13.50 -16.85
N THR A 66 -16.38 -14.05 -17.01
CA THR A 66 -16.15 -15.29 -17.76
C THR A 66 -15.40 -16.27 -16.86
N PRO A 67 -16.08 -17.22 -16.21
CA PRO A 67 -15.45 -18.12 -15.26
C PRO A 67 -14.37 -18.97 -15.94
N GLY A 68 -13.20 -19.03 -15.32
CA GLY A 68 -12.08 -19.84 -15.80
C GLY A 68 -10.73 -19.39 -15.22
N VAL A 69 -9.84 -20.32 -14.97
CA VAL A 69 -8.48 -20.05 -14.48
C VAL A 69 -7.69 -19.18 -15.48
N ALA A 70 -7.90 -19.42 -16.78
CA ALA A 70 -7.27 -18.63 -17.86
C ALA A 70 -7.77 -17.17 -17.88
N ALA A 71 -9.01 -16.95 -17.48
CA ALA A 71 -9.63 -15.62 -17.38
C ALA A 71 -9.39 -14.95 -16.00
N PHE A 72 -8.66 -15.61 -15.08
CA PHE A 72 -8.43 -15.15 -13.72
C PHE A 72 -9.74 -14.83 -12.96
N MET A 73 -10.80 -15.58 -13.27
CA MET A 73 -12.13 -15.43 -12.67
C MET A 73 -12.58 -16.75 -12.08
N PHE A 74 -12.91 -16.71 -10.80
CA PHE A 74 -13.28 -17.90 -10.03
C PHE A 74 -14.73 -17.75 -9.52
N GLU A 75 -15.47 -18.84 -9.54
CA GLU A 75 -16.84 -18.88 -8.98
C GLU A 75 -16.84 -18.82 -7.45
N SER A 76 -15.79 -19.32 -6.82
CA SER A 76 -15.68 -19.39 -5.37
C SER A 76 -14.91 -18.21 -4.78
N LYS A 77 -15.50 -17.51 -3.83
CA LYS A 77 -14.81 -16.48 -3.03
C LYS A 77 -13.59 -17.02 -2.27
N ARG A 78 -13.60 -18.33 -1.92
CA ARG A 78 -12.46 -18.97 -1.25
C ARG A 78 -11.23 -19.02 -2.15
N THR A 79 -11.40 -19.27 -3.44
CA THR A 79 -10.29 -19.27 -4.41
C THR A 79 -9.65 -17.87 -4.51
N TYR A 80 -10.46 -16.82 -4.57
CA TYR A 80 -9.94 -15.44 -4.51
C TYR A 80 -9.15 -15.18 -3.22
N ALA A 81 -9.61 -15.68 -2.07
CA ALA A 81 -8.90 -15.53 -0.80
C ALA A 81 -7.52 -16.22 -0.82
N TYR A 82 -7.41 -17.43 -1.37
CA TYR A 82 -6.12 -18.13 -1.51
C TYR A 82 -5.18 -17.44 -2.49
N VAL A 83 -5.70 -16.93 -3.61
CA VAL A 83 -4.90 -16.17 -4.58
C VAL A 83 -4.42 -14.86 -3.96
N GLY A 84 -5.30 -14.14 -3.27
CA GLY A 84 -4.92 -12.92 -2.53
C GLY A 84 -3.87 -13.19 -1.45
N LEU A 85 -3.99 -14.30 -0.70
CA LEU A 85 -2.98 -14.74 0.25
C LEU A 85 -1.65 -15.05 -0.45
N GLY A 86 -1.67 -15.67 -1.63
CA GLY A 86 -0.49 -15.91 -2.45
C GLY A 86 0.23 -14.61 -2.83
N PHE A 87 -0.52 -13.59 -3.32
CA PHE A 87 0.05 -12.27 -3.61
C PHE A 87 0.62 -11.58 -2.36
N LEU A 88 -0.07 -11.67 -1.23
CA LEU A 88 0.41 -11.14 0.04
C LEU A 88 1.75 -11.79 0.44
N LEU A 89 1.82 -13.13 0.43
CA LEU A 89 3.03 -13.86 0.79
C LEU A 89 4.18 -13.57 -0.19
N ALA A 90 3.89 -13.49 -1.49
CA ALA A 90 4.89 -13.14 -2.50
C ALA A 90 5.44 -11.73 -2.28
N THR A 91 4.57 -10.75 -2.01
CA THR A 91 4.98 -9.36 -1.73
C THR A 91 5.81 -9.30 -0.44
N LEU A 92 5.38 -9.96 0.64
CA LEU A 92 6.12 -10.00 1.90
C LEU A 92 7.48 -10.68 1.74
N ALA A 93 7.57 -11.76 0.94
CA ALA A 93 8.83 -12.43 0.65
C ALA A 93 9.80 -11.49 -0.09
N VAL A 94 9.33 -10.77 -1.11
CA VAL A 94 10.15 -9.81 -1.86
C VAL A 94 10.62 -8.67 -0.96
N VAL A 95 9.74 -8.07 -0.15
CA VAL A 95 10.11 -7.02 0.80
C VAL A 95 11.17 -7.53 1.79
N HIS A 96 10.98 -8.72 2.34
CA HIS A 96 11.94 -9.33 3.25
C HIS A 96 13.31 -9.61 2.60
N LEU A 97 13.32 -10.08 1.35
CA LEU A 97 14.56 -10.28 0.59
C LEU A 97 15.28 -8.96 0.33
N ILE A 98 14.54 -7.90 -0.03
CA ILE A 98 15.11 -6.56 -0.23
C ILE A 98 15.69 -6.04 1.09
N GLU A 99 14.96 -6.15 2.20
CA GLU A 99 15.41 -5.71 3.52
C GLU A 99 16.74 -6.35 3.94
N ARG A 100 16.93 -7.63 3.62
CA ARG A 100 18.18 -8.36 3.91
C ARG A 100 19.31 -8.14 2.88
N SER A 101 19.02 -7.47 1.78
CA SER A 101 19.98 -7.17 0.72
C SER A 101 20.78 -5.90 0.99
N ARG A 102 21.87 -5.68 0.22
CA ARG A 102 22.62 -4.42 0.25
C ARG A 102 21.75 -3.21 -0.07
N VAL A 103 20.74 -3.38 -0.93
CA VAL A 103 19.78 -2.33 -1.26
C VAL A 103 18.98 -1.91 -0.03
N GLY A 104 18.52 -2.86 0.78
CA GLY A 104 17.79 -2.59 2.02
C GLY A 104 18.64 -1.79 3.02
N TYR A 105 19.90 -2.16 3.23
CA TYR A 105 20.81 -1.40 4.10
C TYR A 105 20.99 0.06 3.63
N TYR A 106 21.14 0.27 2.33
CA TYR A 106 21.25 1.62 1.79
C TYR A 106 19.94 2.41 1.92
N LEU A 107 18.78 1.77 1.73
CA LEU A 107 17.49 2.42 1.93
C LEU A 107 17.26 2.84 3.40
N VAL A 108 17.69 2.01 4.35
CA VAL A 108 17.67 2.38 5.78
C VAL A 108 18.61 3.57 6.05
N ALA A 109 19.82 3.56 5.52
CA ALA A 109 20.77 4.69 5.67
C ALA A 109 20.19 6.00 5.10
N ILE A 110 19.53 5.95 3.93
CA ILE A 110 18.85 7.10 3.32
C ILE A 110 17.69 7.60 4.18
N ARG A 111 16.95 6.70 4.83
CA ARG A 111 15.84 7.06 5.73
C ARG A 111 16.32 7.79 6.99
N GLU A 112 17.45 7.34 7.57
CA GLU A 112 18.00 7.96 8.78
C GLU A 112 18.58 9.35 8.47
N GLU A 113 19.46 9.46 7.46
CA GLU A 113 20.05 10.74 7.05
C GLU A 113 20.49 10.69 5.57
N GLU A 114 19.74 11.40 4.71
CA GLU A 114 19.98 11.36 3.25
C GLU A 114 21.31 11.98 2.84
N ASP A 115 21.66 13.11 3.46
CA ASP A 115 22.90 13.83 3.09
C ASP A 115 24.14 13.11 3.59
N ALA A 116 24.09 12.46 4.75
CA ALA A 116 25.17 11.59 5.22
C ALA A 116 25.36 10.37 4.33
N ALA A 117 24.26 9.70 3.92
CA ALA A 117 24.33 8.58 3.00
C ALA A 117 24.95 8.98 1.65
N ARG A 118 24.61 10.18 1.14
CA ARG A 118 25.16 10.73 -0.10
C ARG A 118 26.65 11.03 0.03
N ALA A 119 27.09 11.56 1.16
CA ALA A 119 28.53 11.83 1.45
C ALA A 119 29.35 10.55 1.47
N LEU A 120 28.76 9.42 1.89
CA LEU A 120 29.38 8.09 1.84
C LEU A 120 29.33 7.42 0.45
N GLY A 121 28.91 8.15 -0.60
CA GLY A 121 28.88 7.66 -1.98
C GLY A 121 27.63 6.86 -2.36
N VAL A 122 26.61 6.81 -1.51
CA VAL A 122 25.36 6.12 -1.82
C VAL A 122 24.60 6.88 -2.91
N ARG A 123 24.18 6.17 -3.96
CA ARG A 123 23.43 6.75 -5.10
C ARG A 123 21.95 6.89 -4.75
N VAL A 124 21.62 7.87 -3.90
CA VAL A 124 20.30 8.08 -3.31
C VAL A 124 19.19 8.09 -4.34
N LEU A 125 19.32 8.86 -5.44
CA LEU A 125 18.31 8.96 -6.49
C LEU A 125 17.94 7.59 -7.08
N ARG A 126 18.95 6.78 -7.41
CA ARG A 126 18.72 5.46 -8.03
C ARG A 126 18.00 4.51 -7.09
N LEU A 127 18.36 4.53 -5.81
CA LEU A 127 17.76 3.66 -4.80
C LEU A 127 16.31 4.05 -4.48
N LYS A 128 16.03 5.35 -4.38
CA LYS A 128 14.65 5.84 -4.23
C LYS A 128 13.80 5.47 -5.45
N LEU A 129 14.30 5.66 -6.67
CA LEU A 129 13.61 5.26 -7.89
C LEU A 129 13.36 3.76 -7.95
N LEU A 130 14.35 2.94 -7.59
CA LEU A 130 14.20 1.49 -7.54
C LEU A 130 13.07 1.08 -6.59
N ALA A 131 13.02 1.67 -5.40
CA ALA A 131 11.96 1.40 -4.42
C ALA A 131 10.57 1.76 -4.94
N ILE A 132 10.43 2.94 -5.57
CA ILE A 132 9.16 3.41 -6.16
C ILE A 132 8.72 2.49 -7.31
N VAL A 133 9.64 2.09 -8.18
CA VAL A 133 9.34 1.20 -9.33
C VAL A 133 8.89 -0.18 -8.85
N ILE A 134 9.58 -0.77 -7.89
CA ILE A 134 9.19 -2.07 -7.30
C ILE A 134 7.81 -1.96 -6.65
N SER A 135 7.57 -0.91 -5.86
CA SER A 135 6.27 -0.65 -5.22
C SER A 135 5.15 -0.53 -6.26
N ALA A 136 5.35 0.26 -7.30
CA ALA A 136 4.36 0.46 -8.36
C ALA A 136 4.06 -0.83 -9.12
N PHE A 137 5.08 -1.65 -9.40
CA PHE A 137 4.90 -2.94 -10.05
C PHE A 137 3.99 -3.87 -9.22
N PHE A 138 4.30 -4.08 -7.95
CA PHE A 138 3.49 -4.93 -7.07
C PHE A 138 2.08 -4.36 -6.84
N THR A 139 1.95 -3.05 -6.68
CA THR A 139 0.65 -2.39 -6.55
C THR A 139 -0.22 -2.61 -7.78
N SER A 140 0.35 -2.55 -8.98
CA SER A 140 -0.36 -2.83 -10.23
C SER A 140 -0.83 -4.28 -10.35
N LEU A 141 -0.01 -5.25 -9.92
CA LEU A 141 -0.41 -6.67 -9.89
C LEU A 141 -1.64 -6.87 -8.98
N ILE A 142 -1.59 -6.28 -7.78
CA ILE A 142 -2.70 -6.35 -6.81
C ILE A 142 -3.92 -5.56 -7.31
N GLY A 143 -3.71 -4.43 -7.98
CA GLY A 143 -4.76 -3.65 -8.62
C GLY A 143 -5.51 -4.44 -9.69
N THR A 144 -4.80 -5.20 -10.52
CA THR A 144 -5.42 -6.11 -11.51
C THR A 144 -6.22 -7.22 -10.82
N PHE A 145 -5.68 -7.82 -9.75
CA PHE A 145 -6.42 -8.78 -8.93
C PHE A 145 -7.69 -8.18 -8.34
N TYR A 146 -7.63 -6.96 -7.81
CA TYR A 146 -8.77 -6.23 -7.27
C TYR A 146 -9.83 -5.95 -8.34
N ALA A 147 -9.41 -5.54 -9.54
CA ALA A 147 -10.29 -5.31 -10.69
C ALA A 147 -11.07 -6.58 -11.10
N GLN A 148 -10.39 -7.74 -11.09
CA GLN A 148 -11.02 -9.04 -11.38
C GLN A 148 -11.96 -9.51 -10.25
N TYR A 149 -11.69 -9.12 -9.01
CA TYR A 149 -12.56 -9.44 -7.87
C TYR A 149 -13.81 -8.59 -7.83
N THR A 150 -13.70 -7.28 -8.10
CA THR A 150 -14.82 -6.33 -8.06
C THR A 150 -15.63 -6.32 -9.35
N LEU A 151 -15.05 -6.76 -10.47
CA LEU A 151 -15.63 -6.73 -11.83
C LEU A 151 -15.98 -5.31 -12.32
N TRP A 152 -15.59 -4.30 -11.59
CA TRP A 152 -15.84 -2.91 -11.91
C TRP A 152 -14.68 -2.04 -11.45
N VAL A 153 -14.18 -1.20 -12.36
CA VAL A 153 -13.08 -0.28 -12.08
C VAL A 153 -13.48 1.10 -12.60
N GLU A 154 -13.49 2.06 -11.70
CA GLU A 154 -13.76 3.46 -12.03
C GLU A 154 -12.56 4.35 -11.70
N PRO A 155 -12.15 5.24 -12.62
CA PRO A 155 -11.04 6.15 -12.39
C PRO A 155 -11.17 7.02 -11.14
N PRO A 156 -12.35 7.62 -10.83
CA PRO A 156 -12.51 8.44 -9.63
C PRO A 156 -12.17 7.73 -8.34
N TYR A 157 -12.49 6.44 -8.23
CA TYR A 157 -12.15 5.63 -7.05
C TYR A 157 -10.69 5.17 -7.08
N ALA A 158 -10.23 4.64 -8.23
CA ALA A 158 -8.87 4.07 -8.36
C ALA A 158 -7.77 5.10 -8.11
N PHE A 159 -7.99 6.37 -8.51
CA PHE A 159 -7.06 7.48 -8.30
C PHE A 159 -7.39 8.33 -7.07
N SER A 160 -8.33 7.91 -6.19
CA SER A 160 -8.74 8.75 -5.08
C SER A 160 -7.62 9.00 -4.08
N LEU A 161 -7.49 10.24 -3.65
CA LEU A 161 -6.55 10.65 -2.59
C LEU A 161 -6.92 9.98 -1.26
N GLU A 162 -8.22 9.79 -1.00
CA GLU A 162 -8.74 9.12 0.19
C GLU A 162 -8.19 7.69 0.33
N LEU A 163 -8.21 6.91 -0.76
CA LEU A 163 -7.66 5.57 -0.79
C LEU A 163 -6.15 5.56 -0.50
N SER A 164 -5.42 6.51 -1.09
CA SER A 164 -3.98 6.68 -0.87
C SER A 164 -3.65 7.03 0.58
N ILE A 165 -4.41 7.94 1.19
CA ILE A 165 -4.29 8.30 2.61
C ILE A 165 -4.60 7.09 3.50
N GLN A 166 -5.64 6.32 3.18
CA GLN A 166 -6.00 5.11 3.93
C GLN A 166 -4.86 4.09 3.94
N PHE A 167 -4.21 3.84 2.81
CA PHE A 167 -3.04 2.95 2.75
C PHE A 167 -1.86 3.51 3.56
N ALA A 168 -1.58 4.81 3.46
CA ALA A 168 -0.52 5.44 4.25
C ALA A 168 -0.79 5.31 5.76
N LEU A 169 -2.03 5.53 6.21
CA LEU A 169 -2.42 5.38 7.61
C LEU A 169 -2.25 3.93 8.10
N MET A 170 -2.61 2.93 7.30
CA MET A 170 -2.37 1.51 7.65
C MET A 170 -0.88 1.24 7.91
N VAL A 171 0.00 1.81 7.10
CA VAL A 171 1.46 1.65 7.26
C VAL A 171 1.97 2.39 8.50
N ILE A 172 1.52 3.63 8.72
CA ILE A 172 1.93 4.45 9.88
C ILE A 172 1.50 3.78 11.18
N ILE A 173 0.25 3.39 11.29
CA ILE A 173 -0.32 2.75 12.48
C ILE A 173 0.30 1.37 12.72
N GLY A 174 0.53 0.62 11.66
CA GLY A 174 1.18 -0.69 11.75
C GLY A 174 2.63 -0.62 12.21
N GLY A 175 3.34 0.45 11.88
CA GLY A 175 4.74 0.71 12.26
C GLY A 175 5.65 0.90 11.04
N LEU A 176 6.06 2.14 10.84
CA LEU A 176 6.99 2.52 9.78
C LEU A 176 8.33 1.79 9.91
N GLY A 177 8.86 1.33 8.78
CA GLY A 177 10.18 0.69 8.71
C GLY A 177 10.21 -0.77 9.17
N THR A 178 9.05 -1.41 9.32
CA THR A 178 8.95 -2.85 9.57
C THR A 178 8.13 -3.53 8.47
N TRP A 179 8.58 -4.70 8.00
CA TRP A 179 7.86 -5.45 6.95
C TRP A 179 6.52 -6.04 7.43
N VAL A 180 6.37 -6.24 8.74
CA VAL A 180 5.13 -6.74 9.36
C VAL A 180 4.16 -5.60 9.68
N GLY A 181 4.65 -4.36 9.79
CA GLY A 181 3.85 -3.19 10.16
C GLY A 181 2.61 -3.01 9.28
N PRO A 182 2.73 -2.89 7.96
CA PRO A 182 1.58 -2.72 7.08
C PRO A 182 0.54 -3.83 7.21
N LEU A 183 0.98 -5.07 7.45
CA LEU A 183 0.10 -6.22 7.67
C LEU A 183 -0.74 -6.05 8.95
N LEU A 184 -0.11 -5.68 10.06
CA LEU A 184 -0.79 -5.44 11.34
C LEU A 184 -1.73 -4.23 11.24
N GLY A 185 -1.30 -3.16 10.60
CA GLY A 185 -2.14 -1.99 10.36
C GLY A 185 -3.37 -2.33 9.51
N ALA A 186 -3.21 -3.05 8.42
CA ALA A 186 -4.31 -3.49 7.59
C ALA A 186 -5.26 -4.44 8.33
N ALA A 187 -4.72 -5.40 9.09
CA ALA A 187 -5.49 -6.36 9.88
C ALA A 187 -6.32 -5.69 10.99
N LEU A 188 -5.89 -4.54 11.50
CA LEU A 188 -6.64 -3.76 12.49
C LEU A 188 -7.64 -2.81 11.82
N ILE A 189 -7.18 -2.00 10.86
CA ILE A 189 -7.97 -0.90 10.31
C ILE A 189 -9.07 -1.39 9.38
N THR A 190 -8.80 -2.43 8.57
CA THR A 190 -9.80 -2.91 7.60
C THR A 190 -11.04 -3.50 8.26
N PRO A 191 -10.94 -4.40 9.27
CA PRO A 191 -12.11 -4.87 9.99
C PRO A 191 -12.81 -3.76 10.77
N LEU A 192 -12.04 -2.84 11.38
CA LEU A 192 -12.59 -1.70 12.11
C LEU A 192 -13.44 -0.81 11.20
N ASN A 193 -12.92 -0.44 10.03
CA ASN A 193 -13.64 0.36 9.04
C ASN A 193 -14.92 -0.36 8.59
N THR A 194 -14.82 -1.66 8.28
CA THR A 194 -15.96 -2.47 7.86
C THR A 194 -17.03 -2.56 8.95
N PHE A 195 -16.61 -2.76 10.19
CA PHE A 195 -17.52 -2.83 11.34
C PHE A 195 -18.22 -1.50 11.60
N LEU A 196 -17.47 -0.39 11.63
CA LEU A 196 -18.03 0.95 11.82
C LEU A 196 -19.01 1.31 10.69
N ARG A 197 -18.64 0.97 9.44
CA ARG A 197 -19.50 1.20 8.29
C ARG A 197 -20.78 0.37 8.34
N ALA A 198 -20.72 -0.87 8.80
CA ALA A 198 -21.89 -1.73 8.94
C ALA A 198 -22.82 -1.27 10.06
N TRP A 199 -22.27 -0.77 11.16
CA TRP A 199 -23.03 -0.43 12.37
C TRP A 199 -23.57 1.00 12.35
N LEU A 200 -22.77 1.97 11.92
CA LEU A 200 -23.15 3.39 11.89
C LEU A 200 -23.60 3.88 10.51
N GLY A 201 -23.20 3.21 9.43
CA GLY A 201 -23.54 3.63 8.07
C GLY A 201 -25.05 3.55 7.76
N ALA A 202 -25.77 2.69 8.47
CA ALA A 202 -27.23 2.58 8.35
C ALA A 202 -27.99 3.73 9.05
N ALA A 203 -27.39 4.34 10.09
CA ALA A 203 -28.04 5.39 10.88
C ALA A 203 -27.79 6.81 10.33
N ALA A 204 -26.57 7.07 9.80
CA ALA A 204 -26.24 8.33 9.13
C ALA A 204 -24.94 8.15 8.33
N SER A 205 -25.01 8.36 7.03
CA SER A 205 -23.92 8.08 6.06
C SER A 205 -22.62 8.86 6.28
N GLY A 206 -22.57 9.85 7.16
CA GLY A 206 -21.34 10.60 7.52
C GLY A 206 -20.79 10.28 8.91
N LEU A 207 -21.59 9.73 9.82
CA LEU A 207 -21.17 9.50 11.21
C LEU A 207 -20.03 8.49 11.32
N TYR A 208 -20.04 7.44 10.50
CA TYR A 208 -18.97 6.44 10.53
C TYR A 208 -17.59 7.05 10.20
N LEU A 209 -17.53 8.07 9.32
CA LEU A 209 -16.28 8.77 8.98
C LEU A 209 -15.75 9.57 10.17
N VAL A 210 -16.63 10.20 10.94
CA VAL A 210 -16.25 10.95 12.16
C VAL A 210 -15.68 9.99 13.20
N PHE A 211 -16.36 8.89 13.48
CA PHE A 211 -15.87 7.88 14.43
C PHE A 211 -14.59 7.22 13.94
N TYR A 212 -14.51 6.89 12.65
CA TYR A 212 -13.30 6.33 12.04
C TYR A 212 -12.12 7.31 12.18
N GLY A 213 -12.32 8.60 11.85
CA GLY A 213 -11.31 9.63 12.01
C GLY A 213 -10.86 9.81 13.46
N LEU A 214 -11.82 9.82 14.41
CA LEU A 214 -11.52 9.92 15.83
C LEU A 214 -10.70 8.72 16.33
N VAL A 215 -11.05 7.50 15.94
CA VAL A 215 -10.27 6.29 16.29
C VAL A 215 -8.87 6.38 15.70
N LEU A 216 -8.72 6.83 14.44
CA LEU A 216 -7.41 7.01 13.82
C LEU A 216 -6.55 8.02 14.60
N VAL A 217 -7.12 9.16 14.99
CA VAL A 217 -6.42 10.17 15.80
C VAL A 217 -5.98 9.58 17.14
N LEU A 218 -6.85 8.86 17.82
CA LEU A 218 -6.52 8.20 19.09
C LEU A 218 -5.38 7.19 18.90
N VAL A 219 -5.46 6.33 17.88
CA VAL A 219 -4.41 5.33 17.62
C VAL A 219 -3.07 6.02 17.32
N VAL A 220 -3.04 7.07 16.51
CA VAL A 220 -1.81 7.83 16.21
C VAL A 220 -1.24 8.51 17.45
N LEU A 221 -2.09 9.07 18.33
CA LEU A 221 -1.66 9.73 19.56
C LEU A 221 -1.06 8.75 20.57
N PHE A 222 -1.70 7.60 20.75
CA PHE A 222 -1.26 6.61 21.76
C PHE A 222 -0.16 5.68 21.24
N MET A 223 -0.08 5.42 19.93
CA MET A 223 0.86 4.46 19.33
C MET A 223 1.89 5.16 18.44
N ARG A 224 2.64 6.09 18.99
CA ARG A 224 3.63 6.91 18.26
C ARG A 224 4.67 6.11 17.47
N GLN A 225 5.02 4.89 17.92
CA GLN A 225 6.02 4.03 17.26
C GLN A 225 5.40 2.93 16.39
N GLY A 226 4.06 2.87 16.33
CA GLY A 226 3.31 1.85 15.60
C GLY A 226 3.21 0.51 16.35
N ILE A 227 2.19 -0.26 16.00
CA ILE A 227 1.82 -1.52 16.67
C ILE A 227 2.97 -2.54 16.64
N ALA A 228 3.66 -2.67 15.52
CA ALA A 228 4.73 -3.67 15.35
C ALA A 228 5.94 -3.42 16.25
N VAL A 229 6.26 -2.16 16.54
CA VAL A 229 7.38 -1.81 17.43
C VAL A 229 6.98 -1.99 18.88
N GLU A 230 5.79 -1.53 19.26
CA GLU A 230 5.29 -1.67 20.63
C GLU A 230 5.10 -3.13 21.05
N THR A 231 4.54 -3.96 20.17
CA THR A 231 4.40 -5.40 20.43
C THR A 231 5.75 -6.10 20.61
N ARG A 232 6.78 -5.73 19.80
CA ARG A 232 8.14 -6.25 19.98
C ARG A 232 8.75 -5.81 21.33
N LEU A 233 8.55 -4.56 21.72
CA LEU A 233 9.04 -4.04 23.00
C LEU A 233 8.33 -4.69 24.20
N ALA A 234 7.02 -4.84 24.12
CA ALA A 234 6.23 -5.52 25.14
C ALA A 234 6.66 -6.99 25.29
N PHE A 235 6.85 -7.70 24.18
CA PHE A 235 7.33 -9.09 24.19
C PHE A 235 8.74 -9.22 24.78
N ARG A 236 9.66 -8.32 24.42
CA ARG A 236 11.02 -8.29 25.01
C ARG A 236 10.98 -8.03 26.52
N ARG A 237 10.16 -7.08 26.99
CA ARG A 237 9.97 -6.80 28.42
C ARG A 237 9.41 -8.02 29.16
N TRP A 238 8.45 -8.70 28.56
CA TRP A 238 7.84 -9.90 29.15
C TRP A 238 8.85 -11.06 29.26
N VAL A 239 9.67 -11.30 28.25
CA VAL A 239 10.73 -12.33 28.25
C VAL A 239 11.80 -12.02 29.29
N THR A 240 12.22 -10.75 29.40
CA THR A 240 13.22 -10.34 30.42
C THR A 240 12.67 -10.44 31.85
N LEU A 241 11.39 -10.13 32.07
CA LEU A 241 10.75 -10.31 33.38
C LEU A 241 10.64 -11.79 33.76
N ARG A 242 10.24 -12.66 32.85
CA ARG A 242 10.22 -14.12 33.09
C ARG A 242 11.62 -14.69 33.38
N GLY A 243 12.64 -14.23 32.68
CA GLY A 243 14.02 -14.67 32.92
C GLY A 243 14.59 -14.21 34.28
N ARG A 244 14.07 -13.10 34.82
CA ARG A 244 14.43 -12.66 36.20
C ARG A 244 13.69 -13.46 37.28
N LEU A 245 12.44 -13.80 37.07
CA LEU A 245 11.64 -14.62 38.01
C LEU A 245 12.07 -16.10 38.05
N ALA A 246 12.75 -16.59 36.99
CA ALA A 246 13.28 -17.95 36.95
C ALA A 246 14.68 -18.10 37.56
N ARG A 247 15.33 -17.00 37.98
CA ARG A 247 16.68 -16.97 38.57
C ARG A 247 16.67 -16.51 40.04
N GLY A 248 15.54 -16.19 40.63
CA GLY A 248 15.32 -15.97 42.05
C GLY A 248 14.50 -17.10 42.66
#